data_79e749f97cf4b5c3a38228777403f4a9
#
_entry.id   79e749f97cf4b5c3a38228777403f4a9
#
_cell.length_a   1.000
_cell.length_b   1.000
_cell.length_c   1.000
_cell.angle_alpha   90.00
_cell.angle_beta   90.00
_cell.angle_gamma   90.00
#
_symmetry.space_group_name_H-M   'P 1'
#
loop_
_entity.id
_entity.type
_entity.pdbx_description
1 polymer ?
#
loop_
_entity_poly.entity_id
_entity_poly.type
_entity_poly.pdbx_seq_one_letter_code
_entity_poly.pdbx_strand_id
1 'polypeptide(L)'
;MRNALIYVHHEPLAHLFLTYGISASDLLNSHQKLPEHLLLLPPVNEQEQIDPHTWFNVINGKDQVRDFLCSKEGQTRCWLDYSRSRFLQELTPNEIAELLYLGHAKTHLNSPFYYKLQNELVYLPMRNDTVNMYLRHESLFEAFLAAAINKYLRRIANEQPFWLRLRQQHFSHLSHGAYTQLLPLLEDGVVFDFRHVQFSRERITIPLLALHERFIPDGIFPDETARKLGKLVLMRQKNQWLLDPDRNQEKTER
;
A
#
# COMPACT_ATOMS: atom_id res chain seq x y z
N MET A 1 -17.65 12.27 -1.73
CA MET A 1 -16.39 11.64 -1.27
C MET A 1 -16.40 10.13 -1.58
N ARG A 2 -16.37 9.74 -2.88
CA ARG A 2 -16.46 8.32 -3.25
C ARG A 2 -15.22 7.48 -2.91
N ASN A 3 -14.05 8.08 -2.61
CA ASN A 3 -12.77 7.38 -2.47
C ASN A 3 -12.10 7.56 -1.09
N ALA A 4 -12.86 7.59 0.00
CA ALA A 4 -12.30 7.71 1.34
C ALA A 4 -12.24 6.34 2.04
N LEU A 5 -11.64 5.37 1.36
CA LEU A 5 -11.47 4.00 1.84
C LEU A 5 -10.04 3.54 1.59
N ILE A 6 -9.52 2.71 2.49
CA ILE A 6 -8.37 1.86 2.25
C ILE A 6 -8.86 0.42 2.39
N TYR A 7 -8.59 -0.42 1.39
CA TYR A 7 -8.74 -1.87 1.50
C TYR A 7 -7.38 -2.53 1.47
N VAL A 8 -7.21 -3.54 2.31
CA VAL A 8 -6.00 -4.35 2.36
C VAL A 8 -6.39 -5.81 2.53
N HIS A 9 -5.81 -6.66 1.69
CA HIS A 9 -5.79 -8.12 1.87
C HIS A 9 -4.35 -8.60 1.79
N HIS A 10 -3.92 -9.36 2.77
CA HIS A 10 -2.56 -9.87 2.90
C HIS A 10 -2.51 -11.38 2.65
N GLU A 11 -1.64 -11.79 1.73
CA GLU A 11 -1.31 -13.20 1.48
C GLU A 11 0.14 -13.47 1.94
N PRO A 12 0.35 -13.93 3.19
CA PRO A 12 1.69 -14.04 3.79
C PRO A 12 2.63 -14.92 3.00
N LEU A 13 2.15 -16.08 2.52
CA LEU A 13 2.99 -17.03 1.76
C LEU A 13 3.49 -16.47 0.42
N ALA A 14 2.73 -15.56 -0.17
CA ALA A 14 3.09 -14.89 -1.41
C ALA A 14 3.85 -13.57 -1.18
N HIS A 15 3.99 -13.12 0.06
CA HIS A 15 4.46 -11.77 0.41
C HIS A 15 3.67 -10.67 -0.32
N LEU A 16 2.38 -10.92 -0.55
CA LEU A 16 1.51 -10.07 -1.36
C LEU A 16 0.55 -9.29 -0.48
N PHE A 17 0.47 -7.99 -0.73
CA PHE A 17 -0.58 -7.10 -0.24
C PHE A 17 -1.40 -6.61 -1.43
N LEU A 18 -2.63 -7.08 -1.56
CA LEU A 18 -3.62 -6.49 -2.46
C LEU A 18 -4.23 -5.28 -1.76
N THR A 19 -4.12 -4.11 -2.37
CA THR A 19 -4.54 -2.85 -1.75
C THR A 19 -5.43 -2.02 -2.67
N TYR A 20 -6.26 -1.18 -2.05
CA TYR A 20 -6.98 -0.07 -2.68
C TYR A 20 -6.82 1.17 -1.80
N GLY A 21 -6.65 2.35 -2.38
CA GLY A 21 -6.47 3.60 -1.64
C GLY A 21 -5.04 3.84 -1.13
N ILE A 22 -4.11 2.90 -1.33
CA ILE A 22 -2.68 3.06 -1.11
C ILE A 22 -2.00 3.23 -2.48
N SER A 23 -1.05 4.15 -2.58
CA SER A 23 -0.39 4.51 -3.84
C SER A 23 1.13 4.53 -3.70
N ALA A 24 1.85 4.47 -4.82
CA ALA A 24 3.31 4.55 -4.84
C ALA A 24 3.85 5.81 -4.12
N SER A 25 3.13 6.94 -4.20
CA SER A 25 3.52 8.16 -3.50
C SER A 25 3.46 8.05 -1.96
N ASP A 26 2.77 7.06 -1.41
CA ASP A 26 2.75 6.85 0.05
C ASP A 26 4.11 6.34 0.55
N LEU A 27 4.95 5.72 -0.32
CA LEU A 27 6.33 5.37 0.00
C LEU A 27 7.16 6.61 0.40
N LEU A 28 6.95 7.74 -0.26
CA LEU A 28 7.66 8.99 0.04
C LEU A 28 7.38 9.52 1.45
N ASN A 29 6.19 9.23 1.96
CA ASN A 29 5.72 9.67 3.27
C ASN A 29 5.89 8.61 4.35
N SER A 30 6.48 7.46 4.01
CA SER A 30 6.61 6.31 4.92
C SER A 30 7.82 6.40 5.84
N HIS A 31 8.69 7.42 5.67
CA HIS A 31 9.99 7.55 6.36
C HIS A 31 10.96 6.38 6.11
N GLN A 32 10.66 5.54 5.12
CA GLN A 32 11.57 4.48 4.68
C GLN A 32 12.62 5.01 3.71
N LYS A 33 13.73 4.28 3.59
CA LYS A 33 14.75 4.59 2.59
C LYS A 33 14.14 4.36 1.20
N LEU A 34 14.13 5.42 0.38
CA LEU A 34 13.70 5.29 -1.01
C LEU A 34 14.69 4.43 -1.80
N PRO A 35 14.20 3.61 -2.73
CA PRO A 35 15.06 2.92 -3.67
C PRO A 35 15.85 3.94 -4.50
N GLU A 36 17.04 3.55 -4.93
CA GLU A 36 17.89 4.38 -5.78
C GLU A 36 17.67 4.11 -7.27
N HIS A 37 17.08 2.95 -7.56
CA HIS A 37 16.85 2.49 -8.93
C HIS A 37 15.50 1.79 -9.04
N LEU A 38 14.80 2.03 -10.16
CA LEU A 38 13.58 1.32 -10.52
C LEU A 38 13.71 0.72 -11.92
N LEU A 39 13.24 -0.50 -12.07
CA LEU A 39 13.02 -1.17 -13.33
C LEU A 39 11.53 -1.09 -13.67
N LEU A 40 11.20 -0.45 -14.77
CA LEU A 40 9.83 -0.26 -15.22
C LEU A 40 9.46 -1.42 -16.14
N LEU A 41 8.46 -2.19 -15.74
CA LEU A 41 7.96 -3.31 -16.52
C LEU A 41 7.12 -2.82 -17.70
N PRO A 42 6.94 -3.62 -18.77
CA PRO A 42 6.21 -3.22 -19.95
C PRO A 42 4.83 -2.60 -19.68
N PRO A 43 4.37 -1.67 -20.52
CA PRO A 43 4.93 -1.32 -21.84
C PRO A 43 6.18 -0.44 -21.75
N VAL A 44 7.11 -0.62 -22.71
CA VAL A 44 8.35 0.16 -22.83
C VAL A 44 8.07 1.48 -23.53
N ASN A 45 8.65 2.56 -23.02
CA ASN A 45 8.63 3.88 -23.64
C ASN A 45 10.01 4.19 -24.23
N GLU A 46 10.09 4.33 -25.56
CA GLU A 46 11.35 4.59 -26.27
C GLU A 46 11.95 5.96 -25.98
N GLN A 47 11.17 6.89 -25.43
CA GLN A 47 11.64 8.23 -25.06
C GLN A 47 12.35 8.26 -23.69
N GLU A 48 12.26 7.18 -22.93
CA GLU A 48 12.89 7.03 -21.63
C GLU A 48 14.21 6.27 -21.73
N GLN A 49 14.98 6.31 -20.63
CA GLN A 49 16.20 5.52 -20.55
C GLN A 49 15.87 4.03 -20.61
N ILE A 50 16.47 3.31 -21.56
CA ILE A 50 16.34 1.87 -21.74
C ILE A 50 17.64 1.20 -21.31
N ASP A 51 17.54 0.14 -20.51
CA ASP A 51 18.68 -0.73 -20.23
C ASP A 51 18.98 -1.64 -21.45
N PRO A 52 20.23 -1.64 -21.97
CA PRO A 52 20.55 -2.33 -23.22
C PRO A 52 20.53 -3.86 -23.11
N HIS A 53 20.60 -4.43 -21.90
CA HIS A 53 20.59 -5.87 -21.70
C HIS A 53 19.16 -6.41 -21.55
N THR A 54 18.33 -5.73 -20.76
CA THR A 54 16.98 -6.18 -20.43
C THR A 54 15.90 -5.61 -21.34
N TRP A 55 16.19 -4.50 -22.05
CA TRP A 55 15.24 -3.73 -22.86
C TRP A 55 14.07 -3.14 -22.08
N PHE A 56 14.19 -3.06 -20.76
CA PHE A 56 13.24 -2.35 -19.92
C PHE A 56 13.64 -0.89 -19.69
N ASN A 57 12.66 -0.04 -19.42
CA ASN A 57 12.95 1.31 -18.96
C ASN A 57 13.50 1.27 -17.54
N VAL A 58 14.41 2.18 -17.25
CA VAL A 58 15.05 2.30 -15.94
C VAL A 58 15.03 3.75 -15.45
N ILE A 59 14.87 3.89 -14.13
CA ILE A 59 15.03 5.16 -13.45
C ILE A 59 16.19 5.03 -12.48
N ASN A 60 17.14 5.95 -12.56
CA ASN A 60 18.37 5.91 -11.78
C ASN A 60 18.55 7.21 -11.00
N GLY A 61 18.74 7.07 -9.70
CA GLY A 61 18.96 8.18 -8.77
C GLY A 61 17.71 8.57 -7.98
N LYS A 62 17.95 8.91 -6.71
CA LYS A 62 16.87 9.17 -5.71
C LYS A 62 15.90 10.27 -6.11
N ASP A 63 16.39 11.33 -6.75
CA ASP A 63 15.54 12.46 -7.13
C ASP A 63 14.62 12.07 -8.29
N GLN A 64 15.13 11.36 -9.31
CA GLN A 64 14.31 10.84 -10.40
C GLN A 64 13.29 9.82 -9.93
N VAL A 65 13.67 8.93 -9.01
CA VAL A 65 12.75 7.98 -8.37
C VAL A 65 11.64 8.73 -7.61
N ARG A 66 11.99 9.77 -6.85
CA ARG A 66 11.02 10.59 -6.13
C ARG A 66 10.01 11.24 -7.09
N ASP A 67 10.50 11.87 -8.15
CA ASP A 67 9.66 12.54 -9.15
C ASP A 67 8.73 11.53 -9.85
N PHE A 68 9.24 10.35 -10.20
CA PHE A 68 8.45 9.28 -10.77
C PHE A 68 7.35 8.80 -9.81
N LEU A 69 7.67 8.51 -8.55
CA LEU A 69 6.68 8.06 -7.55
C LEU A 69 5.60 9.11 -7.26
N CYS A 70 5.89 10.42 -7.45
CA CYS A 70 4.91 11.50 -7.37
C CYS A 70 4.04 11.60 -8.63
N SER A 71 4.51 11.12 -9.75
CA SER A 71 3.84 11.25 -11.04
C SER A 71 2.63 10.33 -11.17
N LYS A 72 1.74 10.63 -12.12
CA LYS A 72 0.66 9.72 -12.50
C LYS A 72 1.21 8.39 -13.03
N GLU A 73 2.32 8.43 -13.73
CA GLU A 73 2.96 7.27 -14.30
C GLU A 73 3.45 6.29 -13.23
N GLY A 74 4.11 6.77 -12.18
CA GLY A 74 4.56 5.96 -11.04
C GLY A 74 3.42 5.23 -10.31
N GLN A 75 2.20 5.74 -10.43
CA GLN A 75 1.01 5.12 -9.84
C GLN A 75 0.30 4.12 -10.77
N THR A 76 0.49 4.24 -12.08
CA THR A 76 -0.24 3.43 -13.08
C THR A 76 0.62 2.41 -13.79
N ARG A 77 1.93 2.50 -13.69
CA ARG A 77 2.90 1.62 -14.32
C ARG A 77 3.42 0.55 -13.37
N CYS A 78 3.66 -0.66 -13.89
CA CYS A 78 4.29 -1.73 -13.14
C CYS A 78 5.78 -1.47 -12.99
N TRP A 79 6.33 -1.65 -11.81
CA TRP A 79 7.75 -1.47 -11.54
C TRP A 79 8.22 -2.29 -10.35
N LEU A 80 9.53 -2.48 -10.26
CA LEU A 80 10.21 -3.03 -9.09
C LEU A 80 11.49 -2.24 -8.82
N ASP A 81 11.96 -2.29 -7.59
CA ASP A 81 13.25 -1.71 -7.24
C ASP A 81 14.40 -2.68 -7.52
N TYR A 82 15.62 -2.15 -7.62
CA TYR A 82 16.84 -2.94 -7.66
C TYR A 82 18.01 -2.18 -7.03
N SER A 83 19.02 -2.93 -6.52
CA SER A 83 20.06 -2.31 -5.71
C SER A 83 21.15 -1.62 -6.51
N ARG A 84 21.57 -2.15 -7.68
CA ARG A 84 22.69 -1.64 -8.46
C ARG A 84 22.51 -1.90 -9.94
N SER A 85 22.82 -0.90 -10.78
CA SER A 85 22.66 -0.98 -12.24
C SER A 85 23.40 -2.17 -12.88
N ARG A 86 24.57 -2.57 -12.36
CA ARG A 86 25.31 -3.73 -12.87
C ARG A 86 24.53 -5.06 -12.74
N PHE A 87 23.60 -5.15 -11.80
CA PHE A 87 22.83 -6.38 -11.59
C PHE A 87 21.84 -6.69 -12.71
N LEU A 88 21.43 -5.69 -13.47
CA LEU A 88 20.62 -5.91 -14.66
C LEU A 88 21.35 -6.77 -15.71
N GLN A 89 22.67 -6.59 -15.84
CA GLN A 89 23.49 -7.32 -16.81
C GLN A 89 23.70 -8.81 -16.40
N GLU A 90 23.43 -9.15 -15.16
CA GLU A 90 23.54 -10.51 -14.64
C GLU A 90 22.28 -11.35 -14.86
N LEU A 91 21.15 -10.70 -15.25
CA LEU A 91 19.89 -11.38 -15.50
C LEU A 91 20.01 -12.33 -16.70
N THR A 92 19.51 -13.53 -16.52
CA THR A 92 19.41 -14.52 -17.61
C THR A 92 18.20 -14.22 -18.49
N PRO A 93 18.17 -14.73 -19.74
CA PRO A 93 17.01 -14.62 -20.61
C PRO A 93 15.71 -15.15 -19.97
N ASN A 94 15.79 -16.19 -19.14
CA ASN A 94 14.62 -16.74 -18.43
C ASN A 94 14.11 -15.75 -17.38
N GLU A 95 14.99 -15.12 -16.59
CA GLU A 95 14.61 -14.11 -15.59
C GLU A 95 14.00 -12.87 -16.27
N ILE A 96 14.54 -12.47 -17.44
CA ILE A 96 13.96 -11.39 -18.23
C ILE A 96 12.57 -11.78 -18.75
N ALA A 97 12.37 -13.01 -19.21
CA ALA A 97 11.07 -13.51 -19.64
C ALA A 97 10.06 -13.57 -18.47
N GLU A 98 10.49 -13.95 -17.27
CA GLU A 98 9.65 -13.89 -16.06
C GLU A 98 9.23 -12.46 -15.70
N LEU A 99 10.14 -11.48 -15.83
CA LEU A 99 9.83 -10.06 -15.63
C LEU A 99 8.84 -9.54 -16.67
N LEU A 100 8.97 -9.94 -17.94
CA LEU A 100 8.01 -9.64 -18.99
C LEU A 100 6.62 -10.20 -18.66
N TYR A 101 6.58 -11.47 -18.23
CA TYR A 101 5.34 -12.11 -17.81
C TYR A 101 4.72 -11.38 -16.60
N LEU A 102 5.52 -11.05 -15.59
CA LEU A 102 5.08 -10.32 -14.40
C LEU A 102 4.44 -8.96 -14.78
N GLY A 103 5.07 -8.21 -15.67
CA GLY A 103 4.55 -6.92 -16.14
C GLY A 103 3.25 -7.05 -16.94
N HIS A 104 3.10 -8.12 -17.72
CA HIS A 104 1.93 -8.37 -18.56
C HIS A 104 0.76 -8.96 -17.76
N ALA A 105 0.99 -10.08 -17.08
CA ALA A 105 -0.03 -10.82 -16.34
C ALA A 105 -0.33 -10.22 -14.97
N LYS A 106 0.57 -9.37 -14.46
CA LYS A 106 0.49 -8.76 -13.11
C LYS A 106 0.39 -9.79 -11.99
N THR A 107 0.97 -10.95 -12.24
CA THR A 107 1.12 -12.06 -11.32
C THR A 107 2.48 -12.71 -11.53
N HIS A 108 2.95 -13.48 -10.59
CA HIS A 108 4.25 -14.15 -10.69
C HIS A 108 4.08 -15.64 -11.00
N LEU A 109 5.04 -16.22 -11.72
CA LEU A 109 5.16 -17.68 -11.94
C LEU A 109 5.84 -18.35 -10.75
N ASN A 110 6.87 -17.68 -10.21
CA ASN A 110 7.63 -18.07 -9.03
C ASN A 110 7.60 -16.90 -8.02
N SER A 111 8.61 -16.79 -7.15
CA SER A 111 8.76 -15.62 -6.29
C SER A 111 9.12 -14.39 -7.13
N PRO A 112 8.47 -13.21 -6.93
CA PRO A 112 8.80 -11.98 -7.66
C PRO A 112 10.07 -11.28 -7.12
N PHE A 113 10.83 -11.93 -6.26
CA PHE A 113 12.08 -11.44 -5.69
C PHE A 113 13.27 -12.12 -6.31
N TYR A 114 14.02 -11.35 -7.10
CA TYR A 114 15.18 -11.85 -7.83
C TYR A 114 16.45 -11.64 -7.01
N TYR A 115 17.17 -12.72 -6.72
CA TYR A 115 18.41 -12.65 -5.93
C TYR A 115 19.43 -11.66 -6.53
N LYS A 116 19.57 -11.65 -7.85
CA LYS A 116 20.50 -10.77 -8.56
C LYS A 116 20.11 -9.31 -8.46
N LEU A 117 18.83 -8.99 -8.52
CA LEU A 117 18.33 -7.62 -8.39
C LEU A 117 18.36 -7.13 -6.94
N GLN A 118 18.27 -8.05 -5.97
CA GLN A 118 18.12 -7.73 -4.55
C GLN A 118 16.93 -6.78 -4.31
N ASN A 119 15.86 -7.00 -5.06
CA ASN A 119 14.67 -6.17 -4.97
C ASN A 119 13.88 -6.47 -3.68
N GLU A 120 13.35 -5.43 -3.08
CA GLU A 120 12.57 -5.45 -1.84
C GLU A 120 11.08 -5.25 -2.10
N LEU A 121 10.75 -4.61 -3.23
CA LEU A 121 9.40 -4.15 -3.57
C LEU A 121 9.10 -4.41 -5.05
N VAL A 122 7.90 -4.95 -5.31
CA VAL A 122 7.30 -5.02 -6.65
C VAL A 122 5.93 -4.37 -6.59
N TYR A 123 5.66 -3.41 -7.47
CA TYR A 123 4.43 -2.63 -7.52
C TYR A 123 3.70 -2.87 -8.83
N LEU A 124 2.51 -3.48 -8.76
CA LEU A 124 1.72 -3.86 -9.92
C LEU A 124 0.31 -3.25 -9.82
N PRO A 125 0.06 -2.08 -10.40
CA PRO A 125 -1.28 -1.49 -10.44
C PRO A 125 -2.19 -2.30 -11.35
N MET A 126 -3.39 -2.56 -10.86
CA MET A 126 -4.45 -3.33 -11.52
C MET A 126 -5.49 -2.38 -12.14
N ARG A 127 -6.42 -2.94 -12.94
CA ARG A 127 -7.39 -2.12 -13.68
C ARG A 127 -8.39 -1.35 -12.80
N ASN A 128 -8.67 -1.85 -11.60
CA ASN A 128 -9.75 -1.32 -10.74
C ASN A 128 -9.21 -0.44 -9.61
N ASP A 129 -8.16 0.34 -9.88
CA ASP A 129 -7.47 1.18 -8.88
C ASP A 129 -6.90 0.38 -7.68
N THR A 130 -6.85 -0.95 -7.81
CA THR A 130 -6.16 -1.80 -6.85
C THR A 130 -4.70 -1.97 -7.25
N VAL A 131 -3.89 -2.35 -6.28
CA VAL A 131 -2.46 -2.56 -6.46
C VAL A 131 -2.05 -3.87 -5.80
N ASN A 132 -1.37 -4.73 -6.54
CA ASN A 132 -0.62 -5.83 -5.97
C ASN A 132 0.77 -5.32 -5.59
N MET A 133 1.08 -5.30 -4.30
CA MET A 133 2.41 -4.98 -3.77
C MET A 133 3.03 -6.24 -3.20
N TYR A 134 4.15 -6.69 -3.81
CA TYR A 134 4.96 -7.74 -3.21
C TYR A 134 6.08 -7.08 -2.42
N LEU A 135 6.18 -7.42 -1.16
CA LEU A 135 7.12 -6.81 -0.22
C LEU A 135 7.93 -7.91 0.48
N ARG A 136 9.24 -7.85 0.36
CA ARG A 136 10.14 -8.81 1.02
C ARG A 136 10.01 -8.75 2.53
N HIS A 137 9.75 -7.55 3.08
CA HIS A 137 9.62 -7.31 4.50
C HIS A 137 8.28 -6.63 4.83
N GLU A 138 7.50 -7.20 5.71
CA GLU A 138 6.20 -6.67 6.16
C GLU A 138 6.31 -5.28 6.80
N SER A 139 7.46 -4.96 7.42
CA SER A 139 7.71 -3.63 7.98
C SER A 139 7.64 -2.51 6.96
N LEU A 140 7.90 -2.82 5.68
CA LEU A 140 7.72 -1.85 4.60
C LEU A 140 6.23 -1.57 4.37
N PHE A 141 5.38 -2.60 4.45
CA PHE A 141 3.93 -2.41 4.34
C PHE A 141 3.36 -1.64 5.54
N GLU A 142 3.81 -1.93 6.75
CA GLU A 142 3.45 -1.14 7.95
C GLU A 142 3.65 0.35 7.69
N ALA A 143 4.80 0.72 7.12
CA ALA A 143 5.13 2.10 6.80
C ALA A 143 4.24 2.70 5.68
N PHE A 144 3.92 1.94 4.62
CA PHE A 144 2.98 2.34 3.58
C PHE A 144 1.58 2.59 4.15
N LEU A 145 1.07 1.64 4.93
CA LEU A 145 -0.24 1.73 5.55
C LEU A 145 -0.34 2.94 6.50
N ALA A 146 0.68 3.15 7.33
CA ALA A 146 0.76 4.30 8.22
C ALA A 146 0.74 5.63 7.46
N ALA A 147 1.50 5.73 6.37
CA ALA A 147 1.53 6.92 5.52
C ALA A 147 0.17 7.18 4.86
N ALA A 148 -0.47 6.12 4.33
CA ALA A 148 -1.79 6.22 3.72
C ALA A 148 -2.86 6.63 4.73
N ILE A 149 -2.91 6.02 5.92
CA ILE A 149 -3.84 6.42 7.00
C ILE A 149 -3.66 7.90 7.32
N ASN A 150 -2.42 8.35 7.52
CA ASN A 150 -2.12 9.75 7.83
C ASN A 150 -2.53 10.71 6.69
N LYS A 151 -2.35 10.30 5.43
CA LYS A 151 -2.81 11.06 4.25
C LYS A 151 -4.32 11.29 4.29
N TYR A 152 -5.10 10.23 4.53
CA TYR A 152 -6.56 10.33 4.61
C TYR A 152 -7.02 11.17 5.79
N LEU A 153 -6.44 10.98 6.97
CA LEU A 153 -6.77 11.77 8.16
C LEU A 153 -6.48 13.26 7.96
N ARG A 154 -5.32 13.61 7.37
CA ARG A 154 -4.97 15.00 7.06
C ARG A 154 -5.95 15.62 6.07
N ARG A 155 -6.36 14.88 5.03
CA ARG A 155 -7.34 15.35 4.06
C ARG A 155 -8.66 15.68 4.75
N ILE A 156 -9.20 14.77 5.57
CA ILE A 156 -10.47 14.97 6.25
C ILE A 156 -10.36 16.11 7.28
N ALA A 157 -9.26 16.17 8.03
CA ALA A 157 -9.03 17.25 9.00
C ALA A 157 -8.99 18.64 8.32
N ASN A 158 -8.44 18.73 7.11
CA ASN A 158 -8.41 19.98 6.33
C ASN A 158 -9.78 20.39 5.76
N GLU A 159 -10.68 19.43 5.54
CA GLU A 159 -12.05 19.67 5.09
C GLU A 159 -12.97 20.14 6.21
N GLN A 160 -12.55 20.01 7.49
CA GLN A 160 -13.33 20.49 8.63
C GLN A 160 -13.40 22.04 8.68
N PRO A 161 -14.50 22.62 9.18
CA PRO A 161 -14.63 24.06 9.39
C PRO A 161 -13.46 24.62 10.22
N PHE A 162 -13.05 25.87 9.96
CA PHE A 162 -11.88 26.51 10.58
C PHE A 162 -11.86 26.43 12.12
N TRP A 163 -12.99 26.52 12.76
CA TRP A 163 -13.13 26.43 14.22
C TRP A 163 -12.98 24.99 14.77
N LEU A 164 -13.12 23.96 13.91
CA LEU A 164 -12.82 22.56 14.19
C LEU A 164 -11.43 22.14 13.67
N ARG A 165 -10.79 22.98 12.86
CA ARG A 165 -9.40 22.73 12.42
C ARG A 165 -8.52 22.76 13.65
N LEU A 166 -8.40 21.60 14.25
CA LEU A 166 -7.43 21.36 15.28
C LEU A 166 -6.05 21.72 14.69
N ARG A 167 -5.31 22.62 15.37
CA ARG A 167 -3.93 23.05 15.02
C ARG A 167 -3.19 21.89 14.35
N GLN A 168 -2.40 22.19 13.30
CA GLN A 168 -1.61 21.23 12.50
C GLN A 168 -1.24 19.98 13.29
N GLN A 169 -2.04 18.92 13.11
CA GLN A 169 -1.87 17.75 13.95
C GLN A 169 -0.92 16.81 13.25
N HIS A 170 0.22 16.62 13.87
CA HIS A 170 1.01 15.44 13.61
C HIS A 170 0.25 14.25 14.18
N PHE A 171 -0.37 13.46 13.30
CA PHE A 171 -0.86 12.15 13.68
C PHE A 171 0.36 11.24 13.85
N SER A 172 0.40 10.48 14.94
CA SER A 172 1.45 9.47 15.12
C SER A 172 1.40 8.44 13.99
N HIS A 173 2.55 7.89 13.68
CA HIS A 173 2.59 6.71 12.84
C HIS A 173 1.88 5.55 13.52
N LEU A 174 1.28 4.67 12.71
CA LEU A 174 0.77 3.40 13.21
C LEU A 174 1.90 2.69 13.98
N SER A 175 1.64 2.35 15.24
CA SER A 175 2.66 1.66 16.05
C SER A 175 2.77 0.21 15.62
N HIS A 176 3.97 -0.35 15.69
CA HIS A 176 4.23 -1.76 15.38
C HIS A 176 3.27 -2.70 16.13
N GLY A 177 3.00 -2.44 17.41
CA GLY A 177 2.05 -3.23 18.18
C GLY A 177 0.61 -3.19 17.67
N ALA A 178 0.14 -2.03 17.16
CA ALA A 178 -1.18 -1.94 16.54
C ALA A 178 -1.19 -2.62 15.17
N TYR A 179 -0.11 -2.51 14.40
CA TYR A 179 0.04 -3.20 13.12
C TYR A 179 0.03 -4.72 13.30
N THR A 180 0.78 -5.27 14.25
CA THR A 180 0.81 -6.71 14.54
C THR A 180 -0.57 -7.25 14.92
N GLN A 181 -1.37 -6.46 15.65
CA GLN A 181 -2.76 -6.83 15.96
C GLN A 181 -3.69 -6.79 14.73
N LEU A 182 -3.37 -5.96 13.72
CA LEU A 182 -4.13 -5.90 12.47
C LEU A 182 -3.81 -7.06 11.52
N LEU A 183 -2.60 -7.62 11.55
CA LEU A 183 -2.15 -8.64 10.59
C LEU A 183 -3.14 -9.79 10.36
N PRO A 184 -3.68 -10.45 11.41
CA PRO A 184 -4.66 -11.53 11.21
C PRO A 184 -5.93 -11.05 10.49
N LEU A 185 -6.36 -9.80 10.76
CA LEU A 185 -7.52 -9.23 10.09
C LEU A 185 -7.20 -8.91 8.62
N LEU A 186 -5.97 -8.48 8.32
CA LEU A 186 -5.54 -8.18 6.94
C LEU A 186 -5.52 -9.44 6.07
N GLU A 187 -5.28 -10.62 6.63
CA GLU A 187 -5.35 -11.90 5.92
C GLU A 187 -6.78 -12.24 5.48
N ASP A 188 -7.79 -11.79 6.22
CA ASP A 188 -9.20 -11.93 5.86
C ASP A 188 -9.71 -10.80 4.93
N GLY A 189 -8.94 -9.74 4.79
CA GLY A 189 -9.30 -8.54 4.02
C GLY A 189 -10.08 -7.52 4.84
N VAL A 190 -9.49 -6.33 5.00
CA VAL A 190 -10.01 -5.22 5.82
C VAL A 190 -10.22 -3.96 5.03
N VAL A 191 -11.35 -3.32 5.26
CA VAL A 191 -11.64 -1.96 4.83
C VAL A 191 -11.49 -1.00 6.01
N PHE A 192 -10.64 0.01 5.86
CA PHE A 192 -10.56 1.17 6.76
C PHE A 192 -11.52 2.23 6.19
N ASP A 193 -12.61 2.48 6.90
CA ASP A 193 -13.66 3.37 6.41
C ASP A 193 -13.49 4.80 6.91
N PHE A 194 -12.82 5.61 6.10
CA PHE A 194 -12.61 7.03 6.38
C PHE A 194 -13.85 7.90 6.13
N ARG A 195 -14.91 7.37 5.51
CA ARG A 195 -16.18 8.10 5.34
C ARG A 195 -16.89 8.29 6.68
N HIS A 196 -16.69 7.33 7.60
CA HIS A 196 -17.31 7.30 8.92
C HIS A 196 -16.29 7.53 10.05
N VAL A 197 -15.15 8.16 9.76
CA VAL A 197 -14.17 8.51 10.79
C VAL A 197 -14.76 9.51 11.78
N GLN A 198 -14.51 9.25 13.07
CA GLN A 198 -14.99 10.11 14.14
C GLN A 198 -13.83 10.85 14.79
N PHE A 199 -13.93 12.18 14.85
CA PHE A 199 -12.95 13.03 15.51
C PHE A 199 -13.54 13.53 16.85
N SER A 200 -12.81 13.30 17.93
CA SER A 200 -13.09 13.91 19.22
C SER A 200 -11.85 14.59 19.80
N ARG A 201 -12.00 15.28 20.94
CA ARG A 201 -10.85 15.90 21.62
C ARG A 201 -9.82 14.88 22.09
N GLU A 202 -10.25 13.69 22.45
CA GLU A 202 -9.43 12.66 23.08
C GLU A 202 -8.95 11.58 22.11
N ARG A 203 -9.74 11.30 21.06
CA ARG A 203 -9.47 10.19 20.14
C ARG A 203 -9.96 10.45 18.72
N ILE A 204 -9.30 9.76 17.78
CA ILE A 204 -9.77 9.60 16.41
C ILE A 204 -10.08 8.12 16.22
N THR A 205 -11.23 7.83 15.63
CA THR A 205 -11.71 6.45 15.49
C THR A 205 -12.01 6.17 14.02
N ILE A 206 -11.39 5.14 13.46
CA ILE A 206 -11.58 4.65 12.10
C ILE A 206 -12.29 3.31 12.18
N PRO A 207 -13.52 3.17 11.65
CA PRO A 207 -14.20 1.87 11.57
C PRO A 207 -13.42 0.89 10.68
N LEU A 208 -13.37 -0.37 11.11
CA LEU A 208 -12.80 -1.50 10.36
C LEU A 208 -13.94 -2.44 9.97
N LEU A 209 -13.99 -2.77 8.68
CA LEU A 209 -15.04 -3.61 8.10
C LEU A 209 -14.39 -4.77 7.36
N ALA A 210 -14.98 -5.97 7.43
CA ALA A 210 -14.68 -7.08 6.55
C ALA A 210 -15.71 -7.16 5.44
N LEU A 211 -15.28 -7.54 4.25
CA LEU A 211 -16.18 -7.85 3.14
C LEU A 211 -16.32 -9.36 3.01
N HIS A 212 -17.54 -9.84 2.68
CA HIS A 212 -17.78 -11.25 2.37
C HIS A 212 -17.10 -11.67 1.07
N GLU A 213 -16.96 -10.73 0.13
CA GLU A 213 -16.22 -10.94 -1.12
C GLU A 213 -14.88 -10.24 -1.03
N ARG A 214 -13.81 -10.95 -1.37
CA ARG A 214 -12.43 -10.46 -1.31
C ARG A 214 -12.21 -9.20 -2.14
N PHE A 215 -13.09 -8.95 -3.14
CA PHE A 215 -12.96 -7.82 -4.03
C PHE A 215 -14.27 -7.50 -4.75
N ILE A 216 -14.62 -6.21 -4.80
CA ILE A 216 -15.73 -5.73 -5.62
C ILE A 216 -15.16 -4.95 -6.80
N PRO A 217 -15.31 -5.45 -8.05
CA PRO A 217 -14.67 -4.88 -9.23
C PRO A 217 -15.00 -3.41 -9.51
N ASP A 218 -16.12 -2.90 -9.05
CA ASP A 218 -16.65 -1.58 -9.41
C ASP A 218 -16.37 -0.48 -8.38
N GLY A 219 -15.55 -0.75 -7.36
CA GLY A 219 -15.17 0.24 -6.33
C GLY A 219 -16.35 0.69 -5.44
N ILE A 220 -17.49 0.01 -5.51
CA ILE A 220 -18.65 0.24 -4.65
C ILE A 220 -18.61 -0.81 -3.56
N PHE A 221 -18.36 -0.37 -2.33
CA PHE A 221 -18.48 -1.23 -1.15
C PHE A 221 -19.94 -1.10 -0.65
N PRO A 222 -20.80 -2.12 -0.80
CA PRO A 222 -22.15 -2.06 -0.25
C PRO A 222 -22.07 -2.06 1.27
N ASP A 223 -22.50 -0.97 1.90
CA ASP A 223 -22.47 -0.80 3.36
C ASP A 223 -23.26 -1.90 4.09
N GLU A 224 -24.27 -2.48 3.42
CA GLU A 224 -25.18 -3.49 3.99
C GLU A 224 -24.55 -4.88 4.15
N THR A 225 -23.50 -5.19 3.39
CA THR A 225 -22.83 -6.51 3.42
C THR A 225 -21.55 -6.52 4.23
N ALA A 226 -21.07 -5.36 4.67
CA ALA A 226 -19.82 -5.24 5.38
C ALA A 226 -20.00 -5.60 6.87
N ARG A 227 -19.33 -6.68 7.31
CA ARG A 227 -19.26 -7.07 8.72
C ARG A 227 -18.33 -6.11 9.47
N LYS A 228 -18.77 -5.61 10.61
CA LYS A 228 -17.90 -4.81 11.51
C LYS A 228 -16.88 -5.72 12.18
N LEU A 229 -15.60 -5.38 12.05
CA LEU A 229 -14.48 -6.06 12.71
C LEU A 229 -14.07 -5.36 14.00
N GLY A 230 -14.29 -4.05 14.08
CA GLY A 230 -13.84 -3.22 15.18
C GLY A 230 -13.50 -1.81 14.74
N LYS A 231 -12.56 -1.19 15.45
CA LYS A 231 -12.13 0.19 15.20
C LYS A 231 -10.64 0.31 15.44
N LEU A 232 -9.97 1.06 14.56
CA LEU A 232 -8.63 1.54 14.82
C LEU A 232 -8.72 2.92 15.50
N VAL A 233 -8.16 3.04 16.70
CA VAL A 233 -8.33 4.21 17.57
C VAL A 233 -6.99 4.87 17.83
N LEU A 234 -6.84 6.15 17.47
CA LEU A 234 -5.72 6.99 17.90
C LEU A 234 -6.09 7.71 19.19
N MET A 235 -5.45 7.36 20.30
CA MET A 235 -5.55 8.07 21.58
C MET A 235 -4.66 9.32 21.54
N ARG A 236 -5.26 10.50 21.38
CA ARG A 236 -4.54 11.77 21.10
C ARG A 236 -3.61 12.21 22.21
N GLN A 237 -4.00 12.01 23.48
CA GLN A 237 -3.17 12.37 24.62
C GLN A 237 -1.89 11.53 24.72
N LYS A 238 -1.99 10.24 24.40
CA LYS A 238 -0.87 9.29 24.41
C LYS A 238 -0.16 9.21 23.07
N ASN A 239 -0.74 9.81 22.02
CA ASN A 239 -0.29 9.72 20.63
C ASN A 239 -0.06 8.26 20.20
N GLN A 240 -0.96 7.36 20.58
CA GLN A 240 -0.84 5.91 20.40
C GLN A 240 -2.05 5.34 19.67
N TRP A 241 -1.78 4.47 18.71
CA TRP A 241 -2.79 3.68 18.03
C TRP A 241 -3.12 2.40 18.81
N LEU A 242 -4.40 2.06 18.85
CA LEU A 242 -4.94 0.85 19.48
C LEU A 242 -5.97 0.24 18.54
N LEU A 243 -6.01 -1.10 18.47
CA LEU A 243 -7.12 -1.85 17.89
C LEU A 243 -8.17 -2.09 18.97
N ASP A 244 -9.41 -1.69 18.71
CA ASP A 244 -10.58 -1.96 19.57
C ASP A 244 -11.50 -2.94 18.80
N PRO A 245 -11.39 -4.25 19.06
CA PRO A 245 -12.17 -5.26 18.34
C PRO A 245 -13.65 -5.15 18.70
N ASP A 246 -14.54 -5.54 17.80
CA ASP A 246 -15.98 -5.60 18.07
C ASP A 246 -16.27 -6.80 18.99
N ARG A 247 -16.64 -6.54 20.26
CA ARG A 247 -16.90 -7.56 21.29
C ARG A 247 -18.06 -8.50 20.98
N ASN A 248 -18.82 -8.24 19.93
CA ASN A 248 -19.92 -9.13 19.53
C ASN A 248 -19.44 -10.40 18.81
N GLN A 249 -18.16 -10.51 18.43
CA GLN A 249 -17.62 -11.71 17.76
C GLN A 249 -17.34 -12.87 18.71
N GLU A 250 -17.03 -12.63 19.99
CA GLU A 250 -16.71 -13.70 20.96
C GLU A 250 -17.93 -14.59 21.33
N LYS A 251 -19.14 -14.18 20.95
CA LYS A 251 -20.39 -14.92 21.29
C LYS A 251 -20.86 -15.90 20.23
N THR A 252 -20.26 -15.89 19.04
CA THR A 252 -20.75 -16.72 17.90
C THR A 252 -19.87 -17.97 17.66
N GLU A 253 -18.74 -18.07 18.35
CA GLU A 253 -17.81 -19.22 18.24
C GLU A 253 -17.83 -20.15 19.49
N ARG A 254 -18.87 -20.07 20.32
CA ARG A 254 -19.10 -21.00 21.45
C ARG A 254 -20.35 -21.82 21.24
#